data_d64179d15d1760a9aeecdc351d75bc8d
#
_entry.id   d64179d15d1760a9aeecdc351d75bc8d
#
_cell.length_a   1.000
_cell.length_b   1.000
_cell.length_c   1.000
_cell.angle_alpha   90.00
_cell.angle_beta   90.00
_cell.angle_gamma   90.00
#
_symmetry.space_group_name_H-M   'P 1'
#
loop_
_entity.id
_entity.type
_entity.pdbx_description
1 polymer ?
#
loop_
_entity_poly.entity_id
_entity_poly.type
_entity_poly.pdbx_seq_one_letter_code
_entity_poly.pdbx_strand_id
1 'polypeptide(L)'
;MNEELYVNIVNIKRFAVHDGEGIRTTAFFKGCPMRCRWCHNPETLSSRAQTGYYEKNCRLCGACVKACPQGCHTLRLEKNERGENEIRHEFRREKCTACGKCANVCAYGALELYGKRVRAEELCEALLRDRAFYAPGGVTLSGGECLLQSEACAEVLCEMKKSGVNTAVDTCGNVPREAIEKVLPYTDAFLYDLKHIDGEKHRAGTGCGNKTILDNLLFLNEKGARTEIRYPLIPGFNAKEEEIKAAAQFLKPLKNIIAVRVLPYHNLAGSKYAALGLENTLPPVLPSAAETEKARGIFRKICNVEVK
;
A
#
# COMPACT_ATOMS: atom_id res chain seq x y z
N MET A 1 -1.99 -13.60 30.39
CA MET A 1 -0.99 -13.93 29.37
C MET A 1 -1.38 -13.10 28.14
N ASN A 2 -0.56 -12.11 27.77
CA ASN A 2 -0.82 -11.39 26.52
C ASN A 2 -0.63 -12.41 25.39
N GLU A 3 -1.69 -12.66 24.60
CA GLU A 3 -1.55 -13.45 23.39
C GLU A 3 -0.50 -12.80 22.50
N GLU A 4 0.46 -13.59 22.00
CA GLU A 4 1.46 -13.10 21.05
C GLU A 4 0.74 -12.59 19.79
N LEU A 5 0.83 -11.29 19.55
CA LEU A 5 0.26 -10.66 18.36
C LEU A 5 1.23 -10.78 17.18
N TYR A 6 0.71 -11.21 16.06
CA TYR A 6 1.45 -11.34 14.80
C TYR A 6 0.91 -10.37 13.75
N VAL A 7 1.81 -9.89 12.91
CA VAL A 7 1.49 -9.08 11.74
C VAL A 7 1.98 -9.74 10.46
N ASN A 8 1.22 -9.58 9.40
CA ASN A 8 1.64 -9.96 8.06
C ASN A 8 2.11 -8.69 7.34
N ILE A 9 3.39 -8.60 7.07
CA ILE A 9 4.01 -7.47 6.38
C ILE A 9 4.62 -7.89 5.06
N VAL A 10 4.67 -6.99 4.10
CA VAL A 10 5.36 -7.17 2.81
C VAL A 10 6.79 -6.65 2.90
N ASN A 11 6.95 -5.45 3.45
CA ASN A 11 8.23 -4.76 3.48
C ASN A 11 8.29 -3.72 4.60
N ILE A 12 9.50 -3.32 4.96
CA ILE A 12 9.79 -2.15 5.80
C ILE A 12 10.66 -1.21 4.96
N LYS A 13 10.10 -0.05 4.60
CA LYS A 13 10.81 0.99 3.84
C LYS A 13 11.38 2.01 4.80
N ARG A 14 12.70 2.12 4.82
CA ARG A 14 13.43 3.08 5.62
C ARG A 14 13.60 4.40 4.88
N PHE A 15 13.75 5.49 5.64
CA PHE A 15 14.00 6.83 5.10
C PHE A 15 12.96 7.30 4.07
N ALA A 16 11.68 6.95 4.31
CA ALA A 16 10.57 7.42 3.50
C ALA A 16 10.30 8.91 3.77
N VAL A 17 10.16 9.72 2.71
CA VAL A 17 9.92 11.17 2.79
C VAL A 17 8.54 11.57 2.25
N HIS A 18 7.73 10.59 1.84
CA HIS A 18 6.39 10.83 1.28
C HIS A 18 5.26 10.17 2.10
N ASP A 19 5.61 9.48 3.18
CA ASP A 19 4.68 8.69 3.99
C ASP A 19 4.35 9.41 5.32
N GLY A 20 4.15 10.71 5.27
CA GLY A 20 3.90 11.62 6.38
C GLY A 20 4.96 12.73 6.46
N GLU A 21 4.96 13.47 7.57
CA GLU A 21 5.91 14.54 7.83
C GLU A 21 7.28 13.99 8.24
N GLY A 22 8.35 14.61 7.72
CA GLY A 22 9.73 14.28 8.06
C GLY A 22 10.23 12.94 7.49
N ILE A 23 11.33 12.44 8.05
CA ILE A 23 11.90 11.14 7.68
C ILE A 23 11.19 10.06 8.48
N ARG A 24 10.69 9.03 7.78
CA ARG A 24 9.90 7.97 8.39
C ARG A 24 10.40 6.58 8.00
N THR A 25 10.14 5.62 8.86
CA THR A 25 10.20 4.20 8.47
C THR A 25 8.78 3.69 8.34
N THR A 26 8.44 3.19 7.15
CA THR A 26 7.09 2.74 6.81
C THR A 26 7.04 1.22 6.77
N ALA A 27 6.17 0.62 7.59
CA ALA A 27 5.84 -0.80 7.51
C ALA A 27 4.66 -1.01 6.58
N PHE A 28 4.83 -1.83 5.53
CA PHE A 28 3.78 -2.16 4.58
C PHE A 28 3.11 -3.47 4.94
N PHE A 29 1.87 -3.39 5.38
CA PHE A 29 1.05 -4.53 5.78
C PHE A 29 0.43 -5.23 4.58
N LYS A 30 0.14 -6.52 4.74
CA LYS A 30 -0.45 -7.38 3.72
C LYS A 30 -1.95 -7.57 3.94
N GLY A 31 -2.70 -7.57 2.85
CA GLY A 31 -4.17 -7.57 2.82
C GLY A 31 -4.74 -6.19 2.49
N CYS A 32 -5.70 -6.14 1.57
CA CYS A 32 -6.46 -4.93 1.26
C CYS A 32 -7.89 -5.30 0.90
N PRO A 33 -8.91 -4.58 1.42
CA PRO A 33 -10.31 -4.85 1.08
C PRO A 33 -10.70 -4.28 -0.29
N MET A 34 -9.82 -3.49 -0.90
CA MET A 34 -10.05 -2.82 -2.18
C MET A 34 -9.32 -3.50 -3.33
N ARG A 35 -9.77 -3.21 -4.56
CA ARG A 35 -9.18 -3.69 -5.83
C ARG A 35 -9.05 -2.52 -6.80
N CYS A 36 -8.30 -1.48 -6.35
CA CYS A 36 -8.08 -0.28 -7.16
C CYS A 36 -7.39 -0.63 -8.47
N ARG A 37 -7.94 -0.19 -9.60
CA ARG A 37 -7.40 -0.44 -10.95
C ARG A 37 -5.99 0.14 -11.14
N TRP A 38 -5.63 1.13 -10.34
CA TRP A 38 -4.32 1.81 -10.36
C TRP A 38 -3.41 1.41 -9.18
N CYS A 39 -3.62 0.25 -8.57
CA CYS A 39 -2.87 -0.12 -7.37
C CYS A 39 -1.36 -0.21 -7.65
N HIS A 40 -0.56 0.53 -6.90
CA HIS A 40 0.91 0.50 -7.02
C HIS A 40 1.57 -0.64 -6.22
N ASN A 41 0.82 -1.24 -5.30
CA ASN A 41 1.31 -2.31 -4.43
C ASN A 41 0.45 -3.57 -4.55
N PRO A 42 0.33 -4.19 -5.76
CA PRO A 42 -0.50 -5.38 -5.95
C PRO A 42 -0.06 -6.56 -5.07
N GLU A 43 1.20 -6.58 -4.64
CA GLU A 43 1.75 -7.56 -3.69
C GLU A 43 1.11 -7.46 -2.30
N THR A 44 0.45 -6.36 -1.98
CA THR A 44 -0.26 -6.19 -0.70
C THR A 44 -1.72 -6.61 -0.74
N LEU A 45 -2.31 -6.85 -1.91
CA LEU A 45 -3.74 -7.12 -2.07
C LEU A 45 -4.20 -8.39 -1.36
N SER A 46 -3.44 -9.47 -1.48
CA SER A 46 -3.72 -10.72 -0.77
C SER A 46 -3.24 -10.65 0.66
N SER A 47 -4.01 -11.19 1.61
CA SER A 47 -3.56 -11.37 3.01
C SER A 47 -2.59 -12.54 3.17
N ARG A 48 -2.52 -13.47 2.19
CA ARG A 48 -1.63 -14.62 2.19
C ARG A 48 -0.30 -14.29 1.55
N ALA A 49 0.78 -14.91 2.02
CA ALA A 49 2.08 -14.83 1.36
C ALA A 49 1.99 -15.31 -0.10
N GLN A 50 2.78 -14.71 -0.98
CA GLN A 50 2.83 -15.01 -2.41
C GLN A 50 4.26 -14.96 -2.92
N THR A 51 4.59 -15.80 -3.90
CA THR A 51 5.88 -15.72 -4.59
C THR A 51 5.72 -14.94 -5.89
N GLY A 52 6.47 -13.85 -6.01
CA GLY A 52 6.65 -13.10 -7.27
C GLY A 52 7.70 -13.77 -8.14
N TYR A 53 7.48 -13.78 -9.46
CA TYR A 53 8.45 -14.24 -10.44
C TYR A 53 8.70 -13.16 -11.49
N TYR A 54 9.90 -12.59 -11.47
CA TYR A 54 10.39 -11.59 -12.43
C TYR A 54 11.15 -12.27 -13.55
N GLU A 55 10.48 -12.61 -14.62
CA GLU A 55 11.03 -13.34 -15.77
C GLU A 55 12.30 -12.68 -16.33
N LYS A 56 12.30 -11.35 -16.46
CA LYS A 56 13.45 -10.57 -16.96
C LYS A 56 14.74 -10.77 -16.17
N ASN A 57 14.63 -11.12 -14.90
CA ASN A 57 15.79 -11.37 -14.03
C ASN A 57 16.24 -12.83 -14.06
N CYS A 58 15.43 -13.74 -14.62
CA CYS A 58 15.72 -15.17 -14.63
C CYS A 58 16.91 -15.52 -15.55
N ARG A 59 17.87 -16.24 -15.00
CA ARG A 59 19.04 -16.75 -15.74
C ARG A 59 18.96 -18.25 -16.02
N LEU A 60 17.80 -18.86 -15.85
CA LEU A 60 17.53 -20.28 -16.14
C LEU A 60 18.50 -21.26 -15.45
N CYS A 61 19.06 -20.88 -14.31
CA CYS A 61 20.09 -21.67 -13.60
C CYS A 61 19.56 -22.92 -12.91
N GLY A 62 18.23 -23.09 -12.78
CA GLY A 62 17.60 -24.28 -12.20
C GLY A 62 17.65 -24.38 -10.68
N ALA A 63 18.23 -23.42 -9.93
CA ALA A 63 18.34 -23.48 -8.47
C ALA A 63 16.96 -23.60 -7.80
N CYS A 64 15.97 -22.85 -8.28
CA CYS A 64 14.58 -22.89 -7.78
C CYS A 64 13.88 -24.24 -8.04
N VAL A 65 14.21 -24.92 -9.14
CA VAL A 65 13.68 -26.26 -9.45
C VAL A 65 14.12 -27.27 -8.37
N LYS A 66 15.41 -27.23 -8.02
CA LYS A 66 15.97 -28.12 -6.98
C LYS A 66 15.46 -27.77 -5.59
N ALA A 67 15.21 -26.49 -5.30
CA ALA A 67 14.83 -26.01 -3.97
C ALA A 67 13.34 -26.15 -3.65
N CYS A 68 12.48 -26.30 -4.67
CA CYS A 68 11.02 -26.27 -4.46
C CYS A 68 10.49 -27.64 -4.03
N PRO A 69 9.99 -27.79 -2.77
CA PRO A 69 9.47 -29.07 -2.29
C PRO A 69 8.14 -29.47 -2.97
N GLN A 70 7.43 -28.50 -3.57
CA GLN A 70 6.15 -28.73 -4.26
C GLN A 70 6.32 -28.92 -5.77
N GLY A 71 7.55 -28.90 -6.29
CA GLY A 71 7.80 -29.00 -7.72
C GLY A 71 7.11 -27.90 -8.57
N CYS A 72 6.99 -26.68 -8.01
CA CYS A 72 6.32 -25.58 -8.69
C CYS A 72 7.12 -25.01 -9.87
N HIS A 73 8.40 -25.26 -9.94
CA HIS A 73 9.31 -24.71 -10.95
C HIS A 73 9.82 -25.81 -11.87
N THR A 74 9.75 -25.57 -13.17
CA THR A 74 10.32 -26.46 -14.20
C THR A 74 11.05 -25.64 -15.25
N LEU A 75 12.11 -26.21 -15.84
CA LEU A 75 12.74 -25.69 -17.04
C LEU A 75 12.29 -26.58 -18.21
N ARG A 76 11.68 -25.99 -19.23
CA ARG A 76 11.19 -26.71 -20.41
C ARG A 76 11.89 -26.20 -21.66
N LEU A 77 12.16 -27.11 -22.58
CA LEU A 77 12.59 -26.78 -23.93
C LEU A 77 11.33 -26.58 -24.78
N GLU A 78 11.14 -25.38 -25.28
CA GLU A 78 10.01 -25.01 -26.12
C GLU A 78 10.51 -24.39 -27.43
N LYS A 79 9.69 -24.36 -28.45
CA LYS A 79 9.99 -23.63 -29.69
C LYS A 79 9.49 -22.19 -29.55
N ASN A 80 10.34 -21.22 -29.82
CA ASN A 80 9.97 -19.82 -29.90
C ASN A 80 9.16 -19.55 -31.20
N GLU A 81 8.70 -18.32 -31.38
CA GLU A 81 7.92 -17.90 -32.57
C GLU A 81 8.68 -18.09 -33.90
N ARG A 82 10.02 -18.24 -33.86
CA ARG A 82 10.88 -18.48 -35.02
C ARG A 82 11.15 -19.99 -35.25
N GLY A 83 10.56 -20.87 -34.40
CA GLY A 83 10.76 -22.32 -34.46
C GLY A 83 12.09 -22.79 -33.84
N GLU A 84 12.85 -21.92 -33.21
CA GLU A 84 14.11 -22.24 -32.54
C GLU A 84 13.85 -22.79 -31.12
N ASN A 85 14.69 -23.71 -30.68
CA ASN A 85 14.61 -24.25 -29.33
C ASN A 85 15.04 -23.21 -28.29
N GLU A 86 14.17 -22.92 -27.34
CA GLU A 86 14.40 -22.00 -26.23
C GLU A 86 14.08 -22.69 -24.90
N ILE A 87 14.92 -22.49 -23.88
CA ILE A 87 14.61 -22.95 -22.53
C ILE A 87 13.74 -21.88 -21.85
N ARG A 88 12.60 -22.30 -21.33
CA ARG A 88 11.72 -21.43 -20.55
C ARG A 88 11.54 -21.95 -19.15
N HIS A 89 11.43 -21.04 -18.19
CA HIS A 89 11.07 -21.32 -16.82
C HIS A 89 9.56 -21.21 -16.64
N GLU A 90 8.93 -22.32 -16.29
CA GLU A 90 7.52 -22.36 -15.91
C GLU A 90 7.40 -22.32 -14.38
N PHE A 91 6.53 -21.43 -13.89
CA PHE A 91 6.18 -21.34 -12.46
C PHE A 91 4.68 -21.65 -12.28
N ARG A 92 4.37 -22.81 -11.71
CA ARG A 92 3.01 -23.26 -11.40
C ARG A 92 2.57 -22.68 -10.04
N ARG A 93 1.93 -21.50 -10.09
CA ARG A 93 1.52 -20.73 -8.92
C ARG A 93 0.45 -21.42 -8.09
N GLU A 94 -0.44 -22.17 -8.73
CA GLU A 94 -1.54 -22.90 -8.11
C GLU A 94 -1.07 -23.99 -7.11
N LYS A 95 0.15 -24.47 -7.26
CA LYS A 95 0.78 -25.44 -6.36
C LYS A 95 1.67 -24.80 -5.28
N CYS A 96 1.89 -23.48 -5.38
CA CYS A 96 2.86 -22.80 -4.53
C CYS A 96 2.30 -22.54 -3.14
N THR A 97 3.00 -23.02 -2.12
CA THR A 97 2.70 -22.76 -0.70
C THR A 97 3.37 -21.49 -0.16
N ALA A 98 4.06 -20.72 -1.00
CA ALA A 98 4.80 -19.50 -0.64
C ALA A 98 5.80 -19.73 0.51
N CYS A 99 6.47 -20.89 0.56
CA CYS A 99 7.43 -21.22 1.61
C CYS A 99 8.76 -20.44 1.51
N GLY A 100 8.99 -19.67 0.46
CA GLY A 100 10.14 -18.79 0.26
C GLY A 100 11.45 -19.49 -0.14
N LYS A 101 11.55 -20.84 -0.14
CA LYS A 101 12.80 -21.57 -0.41
C LYS A 101 13.40 -21.22 -1.77
N CYS A 102 12.58 -21.08 -2.82
CA CYS A 102 13.02 -20.70 -4.15
C CYS A 102 13.54 -19.26 -4.22
N ALA A 103 12.93 -18.34 -3.48
CA ALA A 103 13.39 -16.94 -3.37
C ALA A 103 14.75 -16.85 -2.68
N ASN A 104 14.95 -17.61 -1.60
CA ASN A 104 16.20 -17.63 -0.82
C ASN A 104 17.42 -18.14 -1.63
N VAL A 105 17.20 -19.01 -2.61
CA VAL A 105 18.30 -19.54 -3.45
C VAL A 105 18.45 -18.81 -4.79
N CYS A 106 17.60 -17.83 -5.08
CA CYS A 106 17.64 -17.07 -6.34
C CYS A 106 18.66 -15.94 -6.26
N ALA A 107 19.88 -16.17 -6.71
CA ALA A 107 20.96 -15.17 -6.71
C ALA A 107 20.69 -13.96 -7.62
N TYR A 108 19.74 -14.07 -8.54
CA TYR A 108 19.43 -13.03 -9.53
C TYR A 108 18.20 -12.19 -9.21
N GLY A 109 17.56 -12.40 -8.06
CA GLY A 109 16.35 -11.68 -7.67
C GLY A 109 15.16 -11.92 -8.62
N ALA A 110 15.16 -13.05 -9.33
CA ALA A 110 14.03 -13.41 -10.20
C ALA A 110 12.82 -13.94 -9.40
N LEU A 111 13.05 -14.38 -8.17
CA LEU A 111 11.99 -14.87 -7.28
C LEU A 111 12.04 -14.10 -5.99
N GLU A 112 10.89 -13.61 -5.55
CA GLU A 112 10.73 -12.81 -4.34
C GLU A 112 9.52 -13.32 -3.53
N LEU A 113 9.67 -13.40 -2.21
CA LEU A 113 8.57 -13.75 -1.31
C LEU A 113 7.89 -12.48 -0.80
N TYR A 114 6.62 -12.30 -1.13
CA TYR A 114 5.78 -11.24 -0.62
C TYR A 114 4.90 -11.74 0.52
N GLY A 115 5.12 -11.21 1.68
CA GLY A 115 4.41 -11.53 2.90
C GLY A 115 5.24 -12.37 3.86
N LYS A 116 5.52 -11.77 5.00
CA LYS A 116 6.19 -12.38 6.14
C LYS A 116 5.32 -12.19 7.37
N ARG A 117 5.05 -13.27 8.09
CA ARG A 117 4.43 -13.22 9.41
C ARG A 117 5.52 -13.00 10.45
N VAL A 118 5.43 -11.91 11.20
CA VAL A 118 6.38 -11.55 12.26
C VAL A 118 5.62 -11.21 13.53
N ARG A 119 6.24 -11.32 14.70
CA ARG A 119 5.65 -10.85 15.95
C ARG A 119 5.59 -9.33 15.94
N ALA A 120 4.57 -8.75 16.58
CA ALA A 120 4.46 -7.30 16.72
C ALA A 120 5.69 -6.69 17.41
N GLU A 121 6.24 -7.37 18.42
CA GLU A 121 7.48 -7.01 19.11
C GLU A 121 8.68 -6.94 18.15
N GLU A 122 8.88 -7.95 17.29
CA GLU A 122 9.96 -7.96 16.28
C GLU A 122 9.81 -6.79 15.28
N LEU A 123 8.57 -6.45 14.94
CA LEU A 123 8.32 -5.27 14.11
C LEU A 123 8.69 -3.99 14.86
N CYS A 124 8.32 -3.84 16.13
CA CYS A 124 8.69 -2.70 16.95
C CYS A 124 10.21 -2.52 17.02
N GLU A 125 10.95 -3.58 17.29
CA GLU A 125 12.42 -3.54 17.32
C GLU A 125 12.99 -3.08 15.95
N ALA A 126 12.45 -3.61 14.85
CA ALA A 126 12.88 -3.24 13.51
C ALA A 126 12.63 -1.77 13.18
N LEU A 127 11.50 -1.21 13.64
CA LEU A 127 11.14 0.18 13.47
C LEU A 127 12.00 1.11 14.34
N LEU A 128 12.29 0.73 15.58
CA LEU A 128 13.10 1.52 16.52
C LEU A 128 14.58 1.63 16.13
N ARG A 129 15.09 0.76 15.25
CA ARG A 129 16.48 0.84 14.76
C ARG A 129 16.81 2.19 14.09
N ASP A 130 15.80 2.84 13.50
CA ASP A 130 16.00 4.12 12.81
C ASP A 130 15.62 5.33 13.66
N ARG A 131 15.36 5.14 14.97
CA ARG A 131 14.88 6.19 15.88
C ARG A 131 15.75 7.47 15.85
N ALA A 132 17.06 7.33 15.70
CA ALA A 132 17.98 8.46 15.64
C ALA A 132 17.73 9.42 14.45
N PHE A 133 17.00 8.97 13.42
CA PHE A 133 16.72 9.73 12.19
C PHE A 133 15.29 10.30 12.15
N TYR A 134 14.48 10.11 13.21
CA TYR A 134 13.05 10.49 13.22
C TYR A 134 12.79 11.96 13.65
N ALA A 135 13.77 12.81 13.70
CA ALA A 135 13.58 14.21 14.09
C ALA A 135 13.76 15.20 12.91
N PRO A 136 12.71 15.78 12.29
CA PRO A 136 11.29 15.45 12.45
C PRO A 136 10.93 14.18 11.66
N GLY A 137 9.96 13.42 12.14
CA GLY A 137 9.50 12.20 11.47
C GLY A 137 9.07 11.13 12.45
N GLY A 138 9.12 9.86 12.03
CA GLY A 138 8.69 8.75 12.89
C GLY A 138 8.36 7.47 12.12
N VAL A 139 7.32 6.79 12.54
CA VAL A 139 6.86 5.53 11.96
C VAL A 139 5.53 5.71 11.26
N THR A 140 5.36 5.06 10.12
CA THR A 140 4.08 4.96 9.41
C THR A 140 3.70 3.50 9.22
N LEU A 141 2.47 3.13 9.60
CA LEU A 141 1.88 1.86 9.24
C LEU A 141 1.01 2.07 7.98
N SER A 142 1.31 1.33 6.93
CA SER A 142 0.73 1.47 5.59
C SER A 142 0.59 0.09 4.92
N GLY A 143 0.56 0.00 3.60
CA GLY A 143 0.60 -1.28 2.86
C GLY A 143 -0.55 -1.45 1.90
N GLY A 144 -1.32 -2.53 2.04
CA GLY A 144 -2.65 -2.65 1.46
C GLY A 144 -3.64 -1.84 2.29
N GLU A 145 -4.05 -2.41 3.43
CA GLU A 145 -4.79 -1.73 4.49
C GLU A 145 -4.32 -2.28 5.83
N CYS A 146 -3.51 -1.51 6.55
CA CYS A 146 -2.92 -1.96 7.80
C CYS A 146 -4.00 -2.21 8.88
N LEU A 147 -5.09 -1.46 8.87
CA LEU A 147 -6.16 -1.57 9.85
C LEU A 147 -7.01 -2.86 9.72
N LEU A 148 -6.79 -3.70 8.71
CA LEU A 148 -7.28 -5.08 8.71
C LEU A 148 -6.63 -5.92 9.82
N GLN A 149 -5.50 -5.44 10.38
CA GLN A 149 -4.74 -6.04 11.47
C GLN A 149 -4.69 -5.04 12.65
N SER A 150 -5.83 -4.39 12.95
CA SER A 150 -5.91 -3.23 13.84
C SER A 150 -5.44 -3.49 15.28
N GLU A 151 -5.60 -4.70 15.81
CA GLU A 151 -5.14 -5.06 17.16
C GLU A 151 -3.61 -5.02 17.25
N ALA A 152 -2.95 -5.67 16.31
CA ALA A 152 -1.49 -5.64 16.24
C ALA A 152 -0.95 -4.25 15.85
N CYS A 153 -1.67 -3.50 14.99
CA CYS A 153 -1.34 -2.10 14.72
C CYS A 153 -1.39 -1.24 15.97
N ALA A 154 -2.43 -1.39 16.81
CA ALA A 154 -2.55 -0.64 18.05
C ALA A 154 -1.40 -0.95 19.02
N GLU A 155 -0.99 -2.22 19.15
CA GLU A 155 0.15 -2.61 19.96
C GLU A 155 1.45 -1.97 19.46
N VAL A 156 1.73 -2.05 18.15
CA VAL A 156 2.92 -1.43 17.55
C VAL A 156 2.92 0.09 17.76
N LEU A 157 1.80 0.77 17.49
CA LEU A 157 1.69 2.23 17.67
C LEU A 157 1.83 2.64 19.13
N CYS A 158 1.24 1.88 20.06
CA CYS A 158 1.37 2.09 21.51
C CYS A 158 2.85 2.03 21.91
N GLU A 159 3.60 1.04 21.47
CA GLU A 159 5.02 0.89 21.79
C GLU A 159 5.87 2.01 21.18
N MET A 160 5.55 2.44 19.95
CA MET A 160 6.20 3.61 19.34
C MET A 160 5.96 4.88 20.17
N LYS A 161 4.72 5.09 20.63
CA LYS A 161 4.38 6.25 21.49
C LYS A 161 5.12 6.21 22.83
N LYS A 162 5.18 5.07 23.50
CA LYS A 162 5.95 4.89 24.74
C LYS A 162 7.43 5.21 24.51
N SER A 163 7.96 4.90 23.33
CA SER A 163 9.33 5.20 22.92
C SER A 163 9.54 6.67 22.49
N GLY A 164 8.51 7.53 22.55
CA GLY A 164 8.58 8.94 22.14
C GLY A 164 8.70 9.13 20.62
N VAL A 165 8.27 8.14 19.81
CA VAL A 165 8.30 8.19 18.36
C VAL A 165 6.95 8.67 17.82
N ASN A 166 6.98 9.62 16.87
CA ASN A 166 5.78 10.08 16.19
C ASN A 166 5.23 8.98 15.28
N THR A 167 3.90 8.82 15.28
CA THR A 167 3.18 7.74 14.63
C THR A 167 2.22 8.26 13.57
N ALA A 168 2.16 7.56 12.43
CA ALA A 168 1.16 7.80 11.41
C ALA A 168 0.52 6.49 10.94
N VAL A 169 -0.75 6.57 10.57
CA VAL A 169 -1.51 5.49 9.95
C VAL A 169 -1.94 5.94 8.56
N ASP A 170 -1.50 5.20 7.54
CA ASP A 170 -1.87 5.39 6.14
C ASP A 170 -2.96 4.38 5.78
N THR A 171 -4.17 4.88 5.53
CA THR A 171 -5.37 4.05 5.40
C THR A 171 -6.27 4.47 4.25
N CYS A 172 -6.89 3.50 3.60
CA CYS A 172 -7.99 3.77 2.67
C CYS A 172 -9.34 3.98 3.37
N GLY A 173 -9.41 3.78 4.68
CA GLY A 173 -10.60 3.98 5.49
C GLY A 173 -11.73 2.97 5.28
N ASN A 174 -11.57 1.97 4.42
CA ASN A 174 -12.59 0.94 4.18
C ASN A 174 -12.47 -0.22 5.18
N VAL A 175 -12.64 0.10 6.45
CA VAL A 175 -12.55 -0.81 7.58
C VAL A 175 -13.70 -0.56 8.57
N PRO A 176 -14.05 -1.49 9.44
CA PRO A 176 -14.95 -1.23 10.55
C PRO A 176 -14.46 -0.06 11.41
N ARG A 177 -15.35 0.76 11.93
CA ARG A 177 -15.01 1.92 12.78
C ARG A 177 -14.18 1.53 13.99
N GLU A 178 -14.47 0.40 14.58
CA GLU A 178 -13.76 -0.16 15.73
C GLU A 178 -12.26 -0.37 15.45
N ALA A 179 -11.90 -0.63 14.19
CA ALA A 179 -10.50 -0.75 13.81
C ALA A 179 -9.75 0.60 13.91
N ILE A 180 -10.43 1.70 13.58
CA ILE A 180 -9.91 3.05 13.72
C ILE A 180 -9.86 3.44 15.21
N GLU A 181 -10.91 3.16 15.96
CA GLU A 181 -10.99 3.45 17.41
C GLU A 181 -9.84 2.81 18.19
N LYS A 182 -9.44 1.58 17.83
CA LYS A 182 -8.33 0.89 18.48
C LYS A 182 -6.99 1.61 18.32
N VAL A 183 -6.72 2.20 17.16
CA VAL A 183 -5.43 2.85 16.85
C VAL A 183 -5.43 4.34 17.17
N LEU A 184 -6.61 4.98 17.24
CA LEU A 184 -6.75 6.42 17.41
C LEU A 184 -5.96 7.00 18.59
N PRO A 185 -5.94 6.38 19.81
CA PRO A 185 -5.18 6.93 20.95
C PRO A 185 -3.67 6.96 20.74
N TYR A 186 -3.16 6.18 19.81
CA TYR A 186 -1.74 5.99 19.55
C TYR A 186 -1.27 6.58 18.23
N THR A 187 -2.14 7.32 17.51
CA THR A 187 -1.86 7.87 16.18
C THR A 187 -1.77 9.39 16.23
N ASP A 188 -0.61 9.95 15.84
CA ASP A 188 -0.41 11.41 15.79
C ASP A 188 -0.99 12.02 14.52
N ALA A 189 -1.02 11.27 13.41
CA ALA A 189 -1.64 11.72 12.16
C ALA A 189 -2.16 10.54 11.33
N PHE A 190 -3.29 10.76 10.69
CA PHE A 190 -3.80 9.84 9.66
C PHE A 190 -3.46 10.37 8.27
N LEU A 191 -2.94 9.51 7.41
CA LEU A 191 -2.81 9.72 5.97
C LEU A 191 -4.00 9.02 5.34
N TYR A 192 -4.99 9.78 4.90
CA TYR A 192 -6.30 9.23 4.56
C TYR A 192 -6.61 9.35 3.07
N ASP A 193 -6.80 8.24 2.41
CA ASP A 193 -7.07 8.19 0.99
C ASP A 193 -8.52 8.61 0.67
N LEU A 194 -8.70 9.71 -0.04
CA LEU A 194 -9.97 10.12 -0.64
C LEU A 194 -9.91 9.92 -2.16
N LYS A 195 -10.51 8.86 -2.66
CA LYS A 195 -10.36 8.44 -4.06
C LYS A 195 -11.48 8.99 -4.96
N HIS A 196 -12.71 9.02 -4.48
CA HIS A 196 -13.86 9.60 -5.17
C HIS A 196 -15.03 9.84 -4.20
N ILE A 197 -15.80 10.93 -4.40
CA ILE A 197 -16.98 11.24 -3.59
C ILE A 197 -18.22 10.46 -4.06
N ASP A 198 -18.37 10.27 -5.37
CA ASP A 198 -19.46 9.47 -5.94
C ASP A 198 -19.22 7.99 -5.66
N GLY A 199 -20.18 7.31 -5.02
CA GLY A 199 -20.07 5.92 -4.58
C GLY A 199 -20.04 4.92 -5.72
N GLU A 200 -20.75 5.19 -6.82
CA GLU A 200 -20.79 4.28 -7.98
C GLU A 200 -19.48 4.38 -8.79
N LYS A 201 -18.98 5.60 -9.01
CA LYS A 201 -17.66 5.78 -9.63
C LYS A 201 -16.57 5.20 -8.75
N HIS A 202 -16.64 5.40 -7.42
CA HIS A 202 -15.71 4.78 -6.48
C HIS A 202 -15.72 3.26 -6.63
N ARG A 203 -16.90 2.64 -6.65
CA ARG A 203 -17.05 1.18 -6.85
C ARG A 203 -16.45 0.70 -8.16
N ALA A 204 -16.70 1.42 -9.26
CA ALA A 204 -16.17 1.08 -10.57
C ALA A 204 -14.62 1.12 -10.63
N GLY A 205 -13.99 2.03 -9.88
CA GLY A 205 -12.54 2.18 -9.83
C GLY A 205 -11.83 1.29 -8.80
N THR A 206 -12.50 0.95 -7.70
CA THR A 206 -11.87 0.33 -6.52
C THR A 206 -12.48 -1.01 -6.10
N GLY A 207 -13.59 -1.41 -6.70
CA GLY A 207 -14.32 -2.64 -6.37
C GLY A 207 -15.27 -2.51 -5.17
N CYS A 208 -15.33 -1.36 -4.47
CA CYS A 208 -16.22 -1.15 -3.33
C CYS A 208 -16.80 0.28 -3.31
N GLY A 209 -17.95 0.45 -2.64
CA GLY A 209 -18.51 1.79 -2.38
C GLY A 209 -17.67 2.58 -1.39
N ASN A 210 -17.98 3.87 -1.23
CA ASN A 210 -17.22 4.79 -0.39
C ASN A 210 -17.92 5.19 0.91
N LYS A 211 -19.14 4.69 1.20
CA LYS A 211 -19.90 5.12 2.37
C LYS A 211 -19.10 4.95 3.67
N THR A 212 -18.59 3.76 3.94
CA THR A 212 -17.75 3.48 5.12
C THR A 212 -16.53 4.40 5.19
N ILE A 213 -15.91 4.67 4.04
CA ILE A 213 -14.73 5.54 3.94
C ILE A 213 -15.08 6.97 4.36
N LEU A 214 -16.17 7.51 3.83
CA LEU A 214 -16.61 8.87 4.14
C LEU A 214 -17.09 8.97 5.60
N ASP A 215 -17.85 8.00 6.10
CA ASP A 215 -18.30 7.94 7.48
C ASP A 215 -17.12 7.89 8.47
N ASN A 216 -16.07 7.12 8.15
CA ASN A 216 -14.87 7.02 8.97
C ASN A 216 -14.03 8.32 8.95
N LEU A 217 -13.98 9.03 7.81
CA LEU A 217 -13.32 10.33 7.75
C LEU A 217 -14.07 11.38 8.60
N LEU A 218 -15.40 11.38 8.56
CA LEU A 218 -16.22 12.25 9.41
C LEU A 218 -15.99 11.91 10.90
N PHE A 219 -15.95 10.64 11.25
CA PHE A 219 -15.63 10.20 12.62
C PHE A 219 -14.25 10.68 13.09
N LEU A 220 -13.20 10.55 12.27
CA LEU A 220 -11.88 11.08 12.60
C LEU A 220 -11.92 12.60 12.83
N ASN A 221 -12.68 13.32 12.02
CA ASN A 221 -12.87 14.75 12.20
C ASN A 221 -13.62 15.09 13.50
N GLU A 222 -14.67 14.34 13.88
CA GLU A 222 -15.38 14.50 15.15
C GLU A 222 -14.47 14.24 16.36
N LYS A 223 -13.55 13.29 16.25
CA LYS A 223 -12.57 12.96 17.29
C LYS A 223 -11.38 13.91 17.35
N GLY A 224 -11.30 14.91 16.48
CA GLY A 224 -10.19 15.86 16.46
C GLY A 224 -8.87 15.27 15.91
N ALA A 225 -8.94 14.15 15.20
CA ALA A 225 -7.76 13.47 14.69
C ALA A 225 -7.12 14.26 13.54
N ARG A 226 -5.83 14.57 13.66
CA ARG A 226 -5.06 15.23 12.60
C ARG A 226 -5.02 14.35 11.36
N THR A 227 -5.51 14.83 10.23
CA THR A 227 -5.66 14.03 9.02
C THR A 227 -5.08 14.77 7.80
N GLU A 228 -4.10 14.16 7.13
CA GLU A 228 -3.67 14.56 5.78
C GLU A 228 -4.49 13.77 4.77
N ILE A 229 -5.22 14.46 3.90
CA ILE A 229 -5.94 13.80 2.81
C ILE A 229 -4.97 13.48 1.68
N ARG A 230 -5.00 12.24 1.23
CA ARG A 230 -4.30 11.77 0.03
C ARG A 230 -5.29 11.63 -1.11
N TYR A 231 -5.12 12.45 -2.14
CA TYR A 231 -5.95 12.44 -3.33
C TYR A 231 -5.16 11.91 -4.53
N PRO A 232 -5.26 10.61 -4.85
CA PRO A 232 -4.63 10.07 -6.04
C PRO A 232 -5.34 10.63 -7.27
N LEU A 233 -4.61 11.37 -8.11
CA LEU A 233 -5.15 12.00 -9.31
C LEU A 233 -5.04 11.04 -10.49
N ILE A 234 -6.17 10.44 -10.89
CA ILE A 234 -6.25 9.40 -11.92
C ILE A 234 -7.04 9.92 -13.12
N PRO A 235 -6.41 10.16 -14.28
CA PRO A 235 -7.13 10.53 -15.51
C PRO A 235 -8.21 9.51 -15.87
N GLY A 236 -9.39 10.02 -16.26
CA GLY A 236 -10.56 9.19 -16.58
C GLY A 236 -11.32 8.63 -15.36
N PHE A 237 -10.86 8.91 -14.14
CA PHE A 237 -11.55 8.49 -12.92
C PHE A 237 -11.98 9.66 -12.04
N ASN A 238 -11.05 10.50 -11.57
CA ASN A 238 -11.32 11.58 -10.63
C ASN A 238 -10.61 12.90 -10.98
N ALA A 239 -10.02 12.99 -12.19
CA ALA A 239 -9.23 14.16 -12.58
C ALA A 239 -10.05 15.28 -13.23
N LYS A 240 -11.36 15.10 -13.43
CA LYS A 240 -12.22 16.16 -13.96
C LYS A 240 -12.44 17.25 -12.90
N GLU A 241 -12.58 18.48 -13.36
CA GLU A 241 -12.71 19.66 -12.49
C GLU A 241 -13.91 19.54 -11.53
N GLU A 242 -15.05 19.05 -12.00
CA GLU A 242 -16.24 18.84 -11.17
C GLU A 242 -16.01 17.78 -10.07
N GLU A 243 -15.22 16.74 -10.33
CA GLU A 243 -14.91 15.67 -9.38
C GLU A 243 -13.97 16.19 -8.27
N ILE A 244 -12.96 16.98 -8.66
CA ILE A 244 -12.02 17.60 -7.71
C ILE A 244 -12.76 18.65 -6.85
N LYS A 245 -13.64 19.46 -7.46
CA LYS A 245 -14.48 20.44 -6.74
C LYS A 245 -15.40 19.74 -5.73
N ALA A 246 -16.03 18.63 -6.10
CA ALA A 246 -16.88 17.87 -5.20
C ALA A 246 -16.09 17.31 -4.00
N ALA A 247 -14.88 16.79 -4.23
CA ALA A 247 -13.99 16.35 -3.16
C ALA A 247 -13.59 17.52 -2.24
N ALA A 248 -13.20 18.66 -2.81
CA ALA A 248 -12.80 19.83 -2.04
C ALA A 248 -13.98 20.43 -1.23
N GLN A 249 -15.18 20.43 -1.80
CA GLN A 249 -16.39 20.89 -1.09
C GLN A 249 -16.76 19.98 0.08
N PHE A 250 -16.59 18.67 -0.07
CA PHE A 250 -16.78 17.71 1.02
C PHE A 250 -15.79 17.94 2.17
N LEU A 251 -14.52 18.24 1.85
CA LEU A 251 -13.47 18.48 2.84
C LEU A 251 -13.59 19.84 3.54
N LYS A 252 -14.16 20.85 2.88
CA LYS A 252 -14.22 22.25 3.37
C LYS A 252 -14.71 22.42 4.81
N PRO A 253 -15.79 21.72 5.27
CA PRO A 253 -16.29 21.86 6.64
C PRO A 253 -15.45 21.11 7.68
N LEU A 254 -14.51 20.24 7.29
CA LEU A 254 -13.74 19.42 8.20
C LEU A 254 -12.60 20.24 8.82
N LYS A 255 -12.57 20.31 10.15
CA LYS A 255 -11.66 21.22 10.89
C LYS A 255 -10.29 20.63 11.16
N ASN A 256 -10.16 19.29 11.14
CA ASN A 256 -8.94 18.61 11.52
C ASN A 256 -8.12 18.08 10.32
N ILE A 257 -8.46 18.53 9.12
CA ILE A 257 -7.64 18.31 7.94
C ILE A 257 -6.43 19.24 8.01
N ILE A 258 -5.24 18.66 8.11
CA ILE A 258 -3.97 19.40 8.22
C ILE A 258 -3.36 19.72 6.85
N ALA A 259 -3.61 18.88 5.86
CA ALA A 259 -3.16 19.09 4.48
C ALA A 259 -3.98 18.28 3.49
N VAL A 260 -3.97 18.68 2.21
CA VAL A 260 -4.38 17.85 1.08
C VAL A 260 -3.16 17.60 0.19
N ARG A 261 -2.80 16.33 0.00
CA ARG A 261 -1.72 15.92 -0.89
C ARG A 261 -2.28 15.32 -2.17
N VAL A 262 -2.11 16.03 -3.28
CA VAL A 262 -2.46 15.52 -4.61
C VAL A 262 -1.33 14.62 -5.10
N LEU A 263 -1.64 13.34 -5.31
CA LEU A 263 -0.69 12.32 -5.74
C LEU A 263 -0.90 12.03 -7.24
N PRO A 264 -0.05 12.55 -8.12
CA PRO A 264 -0.18 12.24 -9.55
C PRO A 264 0.08 10.74 -9.77
N TYR A 265 -0.85 10.11 -10.48
CA TYR A 265 -0.76 8.70 -10.82
C TYR A 265 0.44 8.42 -11.75
N HIS A 266 1.07 7.26 -11.56
CA HIS A 266 2.08 6.69 -12.45
C HIS A 266 1.84 5.18 -12.67
N ASN A 267 2.32 4.62 -13.78
CA ASN A 267 2.07 3.22 -14.16
C ASN A 267 3.28 2.28 -13.93
N LEU A 268 4.17 2.62 -13.00
CA LEU A 268 5.43 1.88 -12.79
C LEU A 268 5.27 0.50 -12.16
N ALA A 269 4.06 0.16 -11.67
CA ALA A 269 3.81 -1.11 -10.99
C ALA A 269 3.59 -2.31 -11.95
N GLY A 270 3.61 -2.12 -13.26
CA GLY A 270 3.30 -3.18 -14.23
C GLY A 270 4.16 -4.45 -14.08
N SER A 271 5.44 -4.30 -13.74
CA SER A 271 6.32 -5.44 -13.48
C SER A 271 5.90 -6.27 -12.26
N LYS A 272 5.32 -5.66 -11.23
CA LYS A 272 4.80 -6.35 -10.05
C LYS A 272 3.55 -7.18 -10.40
N TYR A 273 2.64 -6.64 -11.24
CA TYR A 273 1.48 -7.38 -11.73
C TYR A 273 1.91 -8.64 -12.47
N ALA A 274 2.81 -8.50 -13.44
CA ALA A 274 3.36 -9.64 -14.17
C ALA A 274 4.05 -10.64 -13.23
N ALA A 275 4.88 -10.14 -12.30
CA ALA A 275 5.58 -10.98 -11.34
C ALA A 275 4.62 -11.79 -10.44
N LEU A 276 3.43 -11.27 -10.16
CA LEU A 276 2.40 -11.95 -9.38
C LEU A 276 1.44 -12.80 -10.24
N GLY A 277 1.56 -12.76 -11.55
CA GLY A 277 0.62 -13.41 -12.48
C GLY A 277 -0.77 -12.79 -12.44
N LEU A 278 -0.85 -11.49 -12.16
CA LEU A 278 -2.08 -10.72 -12.14
C LEU A 278 -2.27 -10.00 -13.48
N GLU A 279 -3.53 -9.81 -13.85
CA GLU A 279 -3.88 -8.95 -14.97
C GLU A 279 -3.43 -7.51 -14.67
N ASN A 280 -2.75 -6.88 -15.62
CA ASN A 280 -2.35 -5.48 -15.51
C ASN A 280 -3.53 -4.55 -15.79
N THR A 281 -4.16 -4.07 -14.72
CA THR A 281 -5.32 -3.16 -14.77
C THR A 281 -4.94 -1.68 -14.72
N LEU A 282 -3.64 -1.36 -14.75
CA LEU A 282 -3.14 0.02 -14.62
C LEU A 282 -3.64 0.90 -15.77
N PRO A 283 -4.25 2.08 -15.48
CA PRO A 283 -4.65 3.03 -16.51
C PRO A 283 -3.45 3.45 -17.39
N PRO A 284 -3.62 3.54 -18.71
CA PRO A 284 -2.52 3.88 -19.61
C PRO A 284 -2.16 5.37 -19.59
N VAL A 285 -3.11 6.24 -19.20
CA VAL A 285 -2.95 7.69 -19.24
C VAL A 285 -2.44 8.22 -17.91
N LEU A 286 -1.40 9.03 -17.96
CA LEU A 286 -0.81 9.71 -16.81
C LEU A 286 -1.31 11.16 -16.74
N PRO A 287 -1.50 11.75 -15.53
CA PRO A 287 -1.79 13.16 -15.42
C PRO A 287 -0.56 14.00 -15.80
N SER A 288 -0.79 15.06 -16.54
CA SER A 288 0.25 16.07 -16.81
C SER A 288 0.55 16.91 -15.56
N ALA A 289 1.70 17.58 -15.57
CA ALA A 289 2.04 18.55 -14.52
C ALA A 289 1.00 19.68 -14.43
N ALA A 290 0.45 20.13 -15.57
CA ALA A 290 -0.58 21.17 -15.63
C ALA A 290 -1.91 20.70 -15.00
N GLU A 291 -2.35 19.46 -15.26
CA GLU A 291 -3.54 18.88 -14.62
C GLU A 291 -3.35 18.71 -13.12
N THR A 292 -2.15 18.28 -12.69
CA THR A 292 -1.81 18.15 -11.28
C THR A 292 -1.86 19.51 -10.57
N GLU A 293 -1.27 20.56 -11.16
CA GLU A 293 -1.27 21.89 -10.57
C GLU A 293 -2.68 22.53 -10.61
N LYS A 294 -3.47 22.27 -11.65
CA LYS A 294 -4.88 22.65 -11.68
C LYS A 294 -5.66 22.02 -10.52
N ALA A 295 -5.45 20.73 -10.25
CA ALA A 295 -6.09 20.03 -9.14
C ALA A 295 -5.69 20.67 -7.79
N ARG A 296 -4.40 20.91 -7.57
CA ARG A 296 -3.91 21.61 -6.37
C ARG A 296 -4.54 23.01 -6.24
N GLY A 297 -4.62 23.77 -7.34
CA GLY A 297 -5.25 25.09 -7.36
C GLY A 297 -6.72 25.07 -6.93
N ILE A 298 -7.47 24.04 -7.31
CA ILE A 298 -8.88 23.88 -6.89
C ILE A 298 -8.97 23.63 -5.38
N PHE A 299 -8.16 22.71 -4.85
CA PHE A 299 -8.13 22.45 -3.40
C PHE A 299 -7.71 23.69 -2.61
N ARG A 300 -6.68 24.45 -3.04
CA ARG A 300 -6.26 25.71 -2.38
C ARG A 300 -7.36 26.76 -2.34
N LYS A 301 -8.19 26.86 -3.38
CA LYS A 301 -9.29 27.84 -3.44
C LYS A 301 -10.47 27.48 -2.53
N ILE A 302 -10.71 26.19 -2.29
CA ILE A 302 -11.91 25.72 -1.60
C ILE A 302 -11.60 25.31 -0.17
N CYS A 303 -10.47 24.61 0.05
CA CYS A 303 -10.02 24.18 1.37
C CYS A 303 -9.04 25.22 1.95
N ASN A 304 -9.25 25.61 3.19
CA ASN A 304 -8.32 26.51 3.88
C ASN A 304 -7.22 25.73 4.62
N VAL A 305 -6.48 24.91 3.86
CA VAL A 305 -5.42 24.03 4.37
C VAL A 305 -4.22 24.00 3.42
N GLU A 306 -3.08 23.52 3.89
CA GLU A 306 -1.91 23.29 3.04
C GLU A 306 -2.24 22.30 1.90
N VAL A 307 -1.79 22.60 0.67
CA VAL A 307 -1.95 21.70 -0.49
C VAL A 307 -0.59 21.42 -1.10
N LYS A 308 -0.21 20.15 -1.05
CA LYS A 308 1.09 19.62 -1.49
C LYS A 308 1.00 18.91 -2.84
#